data_ab655cf7b32abe0467dd48310f03360f
#
_entry.id   ab655cf7b32abe0467dd48310f03360f
#
_cell.length_a   1.000
_cell.length_b   1.000
_cell.length_c   1.000
_cell.angle_alpha   90.00
_cell.angle_beta   90.00
_cell.angle_gamma   90.00
#
_symmetry.space_group_name_H-M   'P 1'
#
loop_
_entity.id
_entity.type
_entity.pdbx_description
1 polymer ?
#
loop_
_entity_poly.entity_id
_entity_poly.type
_entity_poly.pdbx_seq_one_letter_code
_entity_poly.pdbx_strand_id
1 'polypeptide(L)'
;MAVRTVNHRAFGGDEEADLVERLHADGLVIASLVAMSGGKVVGHILFSWLLVESQSRSIRAAALAPMAVLPGHQRQGIGGALIRAGLEACRNAGVEAVIVLGHQTYYPRFGFSADTALRLQAPFSGPAFMALELTHGVLARGGRVEYPAAFGLERG
;
A
#
# COMPACT_ATOMS: atom_id res chain seq x y z
N MET A 1 15.86 -0.32 14.98
CA MET A 1 14.53 0.28 14.70
C MET A 1 13.48 -0.80 14.60
N ALA A 2 12.40 -0.65 15.36
CA ALA A 2 11.36 -1.68 15.45
C ALA A 2 10.66 -1.96 14.12
N VAL A 3 10.39 -0.93 13.31
CA VAL A 3 9.76 -1.10 12.00
C VAL A 3 10.66 -1.88 11.05
N ARG A 4 11.95 -1.59 11.03
CA ARG A 4 12.92 -2.32 10.22
C ARG A 4 12.95 -3.80 10.61
N THR A 5 12.94 -4.08 11.91
CA THR A 5 12.98 -5.45 12.44
C THR A 5 11.74 -6.23 11.99
N VAL A 6 10.54 -5.64 12.11
CA VAL A 6 9.29 -6.31 11.71
C VAL A 6 9.31 -6.64 10.23
N ASN A 7 9.69 -5.69 9.38
CA ASN A 7 9.75 -5.91 7.94
C ASN A 7 10.80 -6.97 7.58
N HIS A 8 11.98 -6.89 8.18
CA HIS A 8 13.05 -7.87 7.95
C HIS A 8 12.56 -9.29 8.29
N ARG A 9 11.96 -9.46 9.46
CA ARG A 9 11.49 -10.78 9.92
C ARG A 9 10.32 -11.32 9.08
N ALA A 10 9.41 -10.45 8.65
CA ALA A 10 8.25 -10.87 7.88
C ALA A 10 8.62 -11.27 6.46
N PHE A 11 9.58 -10.57 5.84
CA PHE A 11 9.93 -10.78 4.43
C PHE A 11 11.24 -11.54 4.22
N GLY A 12 12.04 -11.71 5.26
CA GLY A 12 13.30 -12.44 5.18
C GLY A 12 14.45 -11.66 4.55
N GLY A 13 14.30 -10.34 4.38
CA GLY A 13 15.34 -9.48 3.81
C GLY A 13 15.09 -8.03 4.17
N ASP A 14 15.92 -7.14 3.63
CA ASP A 14 15.90 -5.71 3.98
C ASP A 14 15.23 -4.82 2.93
N GLU A 15 14.80 -5.37 1.79
CA GLU A 15 14.25 -4.57 0.68
C GLU A 15 13.04 -3.74 1.13
N GLU A 16 12.10 -4.34 1.86
CA GLU A 16 10.91 -3.65 2.35
C GLU A 16 11.26 -2.59 3.39
N ALA A 17 12.20 -2.89 4.29
CA ALA A 17 12.66 -1.91 5.28
C ALA A 17 13.37 -0.74 4.62
N ASP A 18 14.16 -1.00 3.58
CA ASP A 18 14.84 0.05 2.82
C ASP A 18 13.83 0.93 2.08
N LEU A 19 12.79 0.33 1.52
CA LEU A 19 11.70 1.07 0.87
C LEU A 19 11.03 2.03 1.85
N VAL A 20 10.71 1.55 3.05
CA VAL A 20 10.10 2.37 4.10
C VAL A 20 10.97 3.60 4.40
N GLU A 21 12.27 3.37 4.59
CA GLU A 21 13.20 4.46 4.91
C GLU A 21 13.32 5.48 3.78
N ARG A 22 13.36 5.01 2.54
CA ARG A 22 13.41 5.89 1.37
C ARG A 22 12.14 6.73 1.23
N LEU A 23 10.99 6.14 1.42
CA LEU A 23 9.72 6.85 1.33
C LEU A 23 9.61 7.93 2.40
N HIS A 24 10.09 7.64 3.62
CA HIS A 24 10.17 8.66 4.68
C HIS A 24 11.13 9.78 4.29
N ALA A 25 12.31 9.45 3.80
CA ALA A 25 13.32 10.44 3.41
C ALA A 25 12.82 11.34 2.27
N ASP A 26 12.02 10.79 1.36
CA ASP A 26 11.48 11.52 0.22
C ASP A 26 10.19 12.29 0.54
N GLY A 27 9.71 12.20 1.78
CA GLY A 27 8.50 12.92 2.20
C GLY A 27 7.21 12.39 1.59
N LEU A 28 7.17 11.12 1.21
CA LEU A 28 6.05 10.53 0.47
C LEU A 28 5.12 9.69 1.34
N VAL A 29 5.35 9.61 2.65
CA VAL A 29 4.53 8.80 3.54
C VAL A 29 3.22 9.51 3.85
N ILE A 30 2.11 8.82 3.65
CA ILE A 30 0.78 9.26 4.07
C ILE A 30 0.50 8.77 5.48
N ALA A 31 0.70 7.48 5.70
CA ALA A 31 0.47 6.86 7.00
C ALA A 31 1.47 5.73 7.19
N SER A 32 2.09 5.70 8.36
CA SER A 32 2.96 4.62 8.80
C SER A 32 2.46 4.21 10.18
N LEU A 33 1.85 3.03 10.27
CA LEU A 33 1.17 2.57 11.45
C LEU A 33 1.81 1.29 11.96
N VAL A 34 1.86 1.15 13.27
CA VAL A 34 2.39 -0.05 13.91
C VAL A 34 1.33 -0.70 14.79
N ALA A 35 1.40 -2.02 14.89
CA ALA A 35 0.63 -2.79 15.84
C ALA A 35 1.55 -3.20 16.98
N MET A 36 1.06 -3.05 18.20
CA MET A 36 1.82 -3.35 19.41
C MET A 36 1.19 -4.54 20.13
N SER A 37 2.02 -5.39 20.69
CA SER A 37 1.59 -6.48 21.56
C SER A 37 2.65 -6.67 22.66
N GLY A 38 2.22 -6.61 23.91
CA GLY A 38 3.14 -6.78 25.05
C GLY A 38 4.31 -5.80 25.04
N GLY A 39 4.08 -4.55 24.61
CA GLY A 39 5.11 -3.53 24.54
C GLY A 39 6.05 -3.64 23.34
N LYS A 40 5.80 -4.58 22.42
CA LYS A 40 6.63 -4.78 21.23
C LYS A 40 5.87 -4.46 19.95
N VAL A 41 6.57 -3.95 18.95
CA VAL A 41 6.01 -3.76 17.60
C VAL A 41 5.94 -5.13 16.94
N VAL A 42 4.75 -5.56 16.57
CA VAL A 42 4.51 -6.86 15.94
C VAL A 42 3.96 -6.75 14.53
N GLY A 43 3.58 -5.57 14.11
CA GLY A 43 3.09 -5.32 12.75
C GLY A 43 3.36 -3.90 12.31
N HIS A 44 3.37 -3.70 11.00
CA HIS A 44 3.60 -2.40 10.39
C HIS A 44 2.90 -2.34 9.05
N ILE A 45 2.34 -1.19 8.73
CA ILE A 45 1.79 -0.90 7.40
C ILE A 45 2.20 0.51 6.98
N LEU A 46 2.46 0.68 5.70
CA LEU A 46 2.80 1.99 5.15
C LEU A 46 1.97 2.26 3.91
N PHE A 47 1.40 3.46 3.88
CA PHE A 47 0.74 4.02 2.70
C PHE A 47 1.55 5.21 2.23
N SER A 48 1.87 5.27 0.96
CA SER A 48 2.68 6.35 0.39
C SER A 48 2.01 6.93 -0.84
N TRP A 49 2.34 8.21 -1.13
CA TRP A 49 1.77 8.91 -2.27
C TRP A 49 2.27 8.33 -3.59
N LEU A 50 1.35 8.17 -4.52
CA LEU A 50 1.67 8.00 -5.93
C LEU A 50 0.60 8.73 -6.74
N LEU A 51 0.87 8.92 -8.01
CA LEU A 51 -0.07 9.57 -8.91
C LEU A 51 -0.60 8.58 -9.92
N VAL A 52 -1.87 8.74 -10.26
CA VAL A 52 -2.45 8.09 -11.43
C VAL A 52 -2.77 9.20 -12.43
N GLU A 53 -2.07 9.20 -13.56
CA GLU A 53 -2.25 10.19 -14.60
C GLU A 53 -3.37 9.73 -15.53
N SER A 54 -4.51 10.38 -15.42
CA SER A 54 -5.67 10.17 -16.28
C SER A 54 -5.70 11.24 -17.39
N GLN A 55 -6.53 11.03 -18.40
CA GLN A 55 -6.65 11.99 -19.52
C GLN A 55 -7.04 13.39 -19.08
N SER A 56 -7.82 13.49 -18.02
CA SER A 56 -8.38 14.78 -17.57
C SER A 56 -7.69 15.37 -16.36
N ARG A 57 -6.95 14.57 -15.58
CA ARG A 57 -6.29 15.08 -14.38
C ARG A 57 -5.38 14.03 -13.74
N SER A 58 -4.58 14.50 -12.77
CA SER A 58 -3.82 13.62 -11.88
C SER A 58 -4.71 13.21 -10.72
N ILE A 59 -4.79 11.90 -10.47
CA ILE A 59 -5.53 11.34 -9.36
C ILE A 59 -4.56 11.11 -8.20
N ARG A 60 -4.89 11.63 -7.02
CA ARG A 60 -4.08 11.42 -5.82
C ARG A 60 -4.35 10.05 -5.27
N ALA A 61 -3.37 9.18 -5.37
CA ALA A 61 -3.49 7.80 -4.98
C ALA A 61 -2.46 7.42 -3.93
N ALA A 62 -2.64 6.26 -3.34
CA ALA A 62 -1.70 5.69 -2.39
C ALA A 62 -1.31 4.29 -2.82
N ALA A 63 -0.05 3.94 -2.57
CA ALA A 63 0.40 2.56 -2.61
C ALA A 63 0.36 2.01 -1.20
N LEU A 64 -0.26 0.84 -1.03
CA LEU A 64 -0.19 0.07 0.21
C LEU A 64 1.02 -0.86 0.07
N ALA A 65 2.13 -0.49 0.64
CA ALA A 65 3.36 -1.28 0.63
C ALA A 65 4.43 -0.62 1.51
N PRO A 66 5.11 -1.38 2.35
CA PRO A 66 4.82 -2.77 2.67
C PRO A 66 3.80 -2.91 3.79
N MET A 67 3.30 -4.13 3.97
CA MET A 67 2.58 -4.51 5.19
C MET A 67 3.27 -5.76 5.76
N ALA A 68 3.60 -5.72 7.02
CA ALA A 68 4.33 -6.78 7.69
C ALA A 68 3.70 -7.11 9.03
N VAL A 69 3.57 -8.40 9.33
CA VAL A 69 3.18 -8.89 10.66
C VAL A 69 4.17 -9.99 11.02
N LEU A 70 4.71 -9.95 12.22
CA LEU A 70 5.66 -10.95 12.66
C LEU A 70 5.06 -12.36 12.54
N PRO A 71 5.87 -13.37 12.13
CA PRO A 71 5.35 -14.71 11.88
C PRO A 71 4.53 -15.30 13.02
N GLY A 72 4.92 -15.06 14.26
CA GLY A 72 4.19 -15.56 15.43
C GLY A 72 2.89 -14.82 15.74
N HIS A 73 2.58 -13.75 15.03
CA HIS A 73 1.41 -12.91 15.27
C HIS A 73 0.47 -12.83 14.07
N GLN A 74 0.73 -13.61 13.01
CA GLN A 74 -0.13 -13.67 11.84
C GLN A 74 -1.43 -14.40 12.15
N ARG A 75 -2.48 -14.14 11.33
CA ARG A 75 -3.81 -14.75 11.44
C ARG A 75 -4.54 -14.41 12.74
N GLN A 76 -4.23 -13.25 13.32
CA GLN A 76 -4.89 -12.75 14.53
C GLN A 76 -5.66 -11.46 14.30
N GLY A 77 -5.87 -11.08 13.02
CA GLY A 77 -6.59 -9.86 12.67
C GLY A 77 -5.75 -8.58 12.72
N ILE A 78 -4.45 -8.68 12.98
CA ILE A 78 -3.56 -7.52 13.09
C ILE A 78 -3.45 -6.81 11.74
N GLY A 79 -3.21 -7.57 10.66
CA GLY A 79 -3.12 -7.00 9.32
C GLY A 79 -4.39 -6.28 8.91
N GLY A 80 -5.55 -6.87 9.19
CA GLY A 80 -6.84 -6.25 8.89
C GLY A 80 -7.06 -4.94 9.65
N ALA A 81 -6.68 -4.91 10.93
CA ALA A 81 -6.77 -3.70 11.74
C ALA A 81 -5.86 -2.60 11.18
N LEU A 82 -4.64 -2.95 10.77
CA LEU A 82 -3.70 -2.01 10.16
C LEU A 82 -4.26 -1.46 8.84
N ILE A 83 -4.83 -2.31 8.00
CA ILE A 83 -5.42 -1.88 6.74
C ILE A 83 -6.56 -0.91 6.97
N ARG A 84 -7.49 -1.23 7.86
CA ARG A 84 -8.65 -0.36 8.13
C ARG A 84 -8.23 0.99 8.67
N ALA A 85 -7.30 1.01 9.63
CA ALA A 85 -6.79 2.26 10.19
C ALA A 85 -6.05 3.09 9.13
N GLY A 86 -5.27 2.43 8.28
CA GLY A 86 -4.55 3.10 7.20
C GLY A 86 -5.46 3.67 6.14
N LEU A 87 -6.53 2.95 5.77
CA LEU A 87 -7.52 3.45 4.80
C LEU A 87 -8.22 4.69 5.35
N GLU A 88 -8.54 4.71 6.64
CA GLU A 88 -9.12 5.88 7.27
C GLU A 88 -8.17 7.08 7.22
N ALA A 89 -6.88 6.86 7.50
CA ALA A 89 -5.87 7.91 7.39
C ALA A 89 -5.76 8.42 5.95
N CYS A 90 -5.85 7.53 4.96
CA CYS A 90 -5.84 7.91 3.55
C CYS A 90 -7.05 8.79 3.21
N ARG A 91 -8.24 8.43 3.66
CA ARG A 91 -9.43 9.24 3.45
C ARG A 91 -9.25 10.65 4.02
N ASN A 92 -8.74 10.74 5.23
CA ASN A 92 -8.51 12.03 5.90
C ASN A 92 -7.45 12.87 5.20
N ALA A 93 -6.50 12.23 4.50
CA ALA A 93 -5.46 12.93 3.74
C ALA A 93 -5.89 13.33 2.34
N GLY A 94 -7.10 12.96 1.91
CA GLY A 94 -7.60 13.29 0.59
C GLY A 94 -7.17 12.32 -0.51
N VAL A 95 -6.78 11.11 -0.14
CA VAL A 95 -6.47 10.05 -1.12
C VAL A 95 -7.75 9.62 -1.81
N GLU A 96 -7.72 9.50 -3.12
CA GLU A 96 -8.88 9.13 -3.93
C GLU A 96 -8.94 7.65 -4.27
N ALA A 97 -7.79 6.99 -4.31
CA ALA A 97 -7.69 5.55 -4.60
C ALA A 97 -6.46 4.97 -3.95
N VAL A 98 -6.52 3.67 -3.63
CA VAL A 98 -5.40 2.93 -3.06
C VAL A 98 -5.11 1.73 -3.96
N ILE A 99 -3.83 1.49 -4.22
CA ILE A 99 -3.37 0.41 -5.08
C ILE A 99 -2.53 -0.54 -4.26
N VAL A 100 -2.73 -1.84 -4.48
CA VAL A 100 -1.96 -2.89 -3.81
C VAL A 100 -1.61 -3.99 -4.80
N LEU A 101 -0.43 -4.56 -4.62
CA LEU A 101 -0.04 -5.81 -5.26
C LEU A 101 0.11 -6.85 -4.16
N GLY A 102 -0.76 -7.86 -4.13
CA GLY A 102 -0.75 -8.81 -3.03
C GLY A 102 -1.71 -9.96 -3.20
N HIS A 103 -2.03 -10.62 -2.11
CA HIS A 103 -2.84 -11.83 -2.12
C HIS A 103 -4.27 -11.56 -2.58
N GLN A 104 -4.65 -12.17 -3.69
CA GLN A 104 -5.95 -11.97 -4.32
C GLN A 104 -7.12 -12.54 -3.49
N THR A 105 -6.85 -13.34 -2.46
CA THR A 105 -7.87 -13.87 -1.56
C THR A 105 -7.97 -13.09 -0.25
N TYR A 106 -7.05 -12.19 0.00
CA TYR A 106 -6.99 -11.44 1.25
C TYR A 106 -7.50 -10.00 1.10
N TYR A 107 -6.94 -9.25 0.15
CA TYR A 107 -7.26 -7.83 0.00
C TYR A 107 -8.71 -7.55 -0.43
N PRO A 108 -9.39 -8.42 -1.19
CA PRO A 108 -10.80 -8.17 -1.50
C PRO A 108 -11.71 -8.06 -0.27
N ARG A 109 -11.31 -8.63 0.85
CA ARG A 109 -12.06 -8.49 2.12
C ARG A 109 -12.19 -7.03 2.56
N PHE A 110 -11.31 -6.17 2.08
CA PHE A 110 -11.25 -4.74 2.43
C PHE A 110 -11.75 -3.84 1.29
N GLY A 111 -12.29 -4.44 0.23
CA GLY A 111 -12.85 -3.70 -0.90
C GLY A 111 -11.94 -3.57 -2.10
N PHE A 112 -10.71 -4.07 -2.03
CA PHE A 112 -9.80 -4.08 -3.18
C PHE A 112 -10.28 -5.06 -4.24
N SER A 113 -10.08 -4.72 -5.50
CA SER A 113 -10.53 -5.54 -6.62
C SER A 113 -9.56 -5.44 -7.80
N ALA A 114 -9.29 -6.58 -8.42
CA ALA A 114 -8.52 -6.62 -9.66
C ALA A 114 -9.31 -5.96 -10.80
N ASP A 115 -10.64 -6.11 -10.79
CA ASP A 115 -11.48 -5.47 -11.81
C ASP A 115 -11.36 -3.95 -11.78
N THR A 116 -11.31 -3.36 -10.60
CA THR A 116 -11.12 -1.91 -10.44
C THR A 116 -9.77 -1.46 -11.00
N ALA A 117 -8.76 -2.31 -10.96
CA ALA A 117 -7.41 -2.01 -11.45
C ALA A 117 -7.21 -2.31 -12.94
N LEU A 118 -8.17 -2.95 -13.61
CA LEU A 118 -7.99 -3.43 -14.99
C LEU A 118 -7.64 -2.34 -15.99
N ARG A 119 -8.12 -1.13 -15.80
CA ARG A 119 -7.89 -0.01 -16.72
C ARG A 119 -6.64 0.79 -16.40
N LEU A 120 -5.91 0.40 -15.37
CA LEU A 120 -4.68 1.09 -14.99
C LEU A 120 -3.50 0.51 -15.77
N GLN A 121 -2.65 1.39 -16.28
CA GLN A 121 -1.37 1.03 -16.87
C GLN A 121 -0.32 1.10 -15.79
N ALA A 122 0.35 -0.01 -15.52
CA ALA A 122 1.32 -0.11 -14.45
C ALA A 122 2.37 -1.17 -14.79
N PRO A 123 3.50 -1.21 -14.07
CA PRO A 123 4.47 -2.30 -14.22
C PRO A 123 3.92 -3.66 -13.81
N PHE A 124 2.76 -3.69 -13.16
CA PHE A 124 2.12 -4.90 -12.66
C PHE A 124 0.79 -5.10 -13.35
N SER A 125 0.37 -6.36 -13.45
CA SER A 125 -0.94 -6.72 -13.98
C SER A 125 -1.37 -8.07 -13.40
N GLY A 126 -2.59 -8.50 -13.73
CA GLY A 126 -3.11 -9.77 -13.28
C GLY A 126 -3.91 -9.68 -11.99
N PRO A 127 -4.36 -10.84 -11.46
CA PRO A 127 -5.31 -10.84 -10.33
C PRO A 127 -4.73 -10.35 -9.01
N ALA A 128 -3.41 -10.30 -8.86
CA ALA A 128 -2.77 -9.79 -7.66
C ALA A 128 -2.67 -8.25 -7.66
N PHE A 129 -2.87 -7.60 -8.81
CA PHE A 129 -2.85 -6.15 -8.92
C PHE A 129 -4.25 -5.61 -8.73
N MET A 130 -4.49 -4.95 -7.59
CA MET A 130 -5.83 -4.56 -7.15
C MET A 130 -5.87 -3.09 -6.77
N ALA A 131 -7.08 -2.51 -6.85
CA ALA A 131 -7.30 -1.12 -6.46
C ALA A 131 -8.59 -1.01 -5.66
N LEU A 132 -8.65 0.03 -4.84
CA LEU A 132 -9.83 0.41 -4.07
C LEU A 132 -10.09 1.90 -4.33
N GLU A 133 -11.29 2.24 -4.78
CA GLU A 133 -11.70 3.62 -4.92
C GLU A 133 -12.21 4.16 -3.59
N LEU A 134 -11.57 5.20 -3.07
CA LEU A 134 -12.08 5.95 -1.92
C LEU A 134 -13.04 7.04 -2.39
N THR A 135 -12.83 7.53 -3.61
CA THR A 135 -13.78 8.40 -4.31
C THR A 135 -14.43 7.56 -5.41
N HIS A 136 -15.74 7.38 -5.33
CA HIS A 136 -16.48 6.51 -6.23
C HIS A 136 -16.27 6.91 -7.69
N GLY A 137 -15.90 5.95 -8.52
CA GLY A 137 -15.75 6.12 -9.96
C GLY A 137 -14.45 6.81 -10.39
N VAL A 138 -13.57 7.15 -9.46
CA VAL A 138 -12.36 7.91 -9.78
C VAL A 138 -11.44 7.19 -10.79
N LEU A 139 -11.44 5.87 -10.78
CA LEU A 139 -10.62 5.05 -11.67
C LEU A 139 -11.36 4.55 -12.91
N ALA A 140 -12.60 4.98 -13.10
CA ALA A 140 -13.46 4.48 -14.20
C ALA A 140 -12.85 4.71 -15.58
N ARG A 141 -12.09 5.80 -15.76
CA ARG A 141 -11.42 6.13 -17.03
C ARG A 141 -10.01 5.58 -17.14
N GLY A 142 -9.56 4.84 -16.12
CA GLY A 142 -8.22 4.32 -16.07
C GLY A 142 -7.17 5.40 -15.84
N GLY A 143 -5.95 5.11 -16.23
CA GLY A 143 -4.83 6.02 -16.12
C GLY A 143 -3.52 5.26 -16.02
N ARG A 144 -2.42 6.02 -16.01
CA ARG A 144 -1.08 5.47 -15.87
C ARG A 144 -0.61 5.68 -14.43
N VAL A 145 -0.21 4.59 -13.79
CA VAL A 145 0.30 4.62 -12.43
C VAL A 145 1.77 5.04 -12.43
N GLU A 146 2.07 6.13 -11.72
CA GLU A 146 3.42 6.66 -11.59
C GLU A 146 3.93 6.35 -10.19
N TYR A 147 4.70 5.27 -10.06
CA TYR A 147 5.34 4.93 -8.79
C TYR A 147 6.52 5.87 -8.54
N PRO A 148 6.72 6.30 -7.29
CA PRO A 148 7.92 7.06 -6.93
C PRO A 148 9.21 6.24 -7.17
N ALA A 149 10.31 6.95 -7.38
CA ALA A 149 11.61 6.32 -7.63
C ALA A 149 12.04 5.37 -6.49
N ALA A 150 11.57 5.62 -5.27
CA ALA A 150 11.90 4.79 -4.10
C ALA A 150 11.49 3.31 -4.29
N PHE A 151 10.48 3.04 -5.12
CA PHE A 151 10.07 1.65 -5.40
C PHE A 151 11.05 0.91 -6.30
N GLY A 152 12.01 1.60 -6.91
CA GLY A 152 13.04 0.95 -7.73
C GLY A 152 12.53 0.37 -9.03
N LEU A 153 11.36 0.80 -9.50
CA LEU A 153 10.76 0.29 -10.72
C LEU A 153 11.32 1.07 -11.92
N GLU A 154 11.69 0.34 -12.98
CA GLU A 154 12.12 0.97 -14.21
C GLU A 154 10.93 1.61 -14.92
N ARG A 155 11.17 2.79 -15.45
CA ARG A 155 10.19 3.47 -16.30
C ARG A 155 10.49 3.11 -17.74
N GLY A 156 9.72 2.19 -18.25
CA GLY A 156 9.81 1.79 -19.65
C GLY A 156 9.18 2.81 -20.57
#